data_c11e4a101c561f35b65c9f8e9ab6078c
#
_entry.id   c11e4a101c561f35b65c9f8e9ab6078c
#
_cell.length_a   1.000
_cell.length_b   1.000
_cell.length_c   1.000
_cell.angle_alpha   90.00
_cell.angle_beta   90.00
_cell.angle_gamma   90.00
#
_symmetry.space_group_name_H-M   'P 1'
#
loop_
_entity.id
_entity.type
_entity.pdbx_description
1 polymer ?
#
loop_
_entity_poly.entity_id
_entity_poly.type
_entity_poly.pdbx_seq_one_letter_code
_entity_poly.pdbx_strand_id
1 'polypeptide(L)'
;DRSVSRGLGDVYKRQVLLKDHTDAVKYLLDELINYKVINSYDDIDGVGHRLVHGGDKYTESVIIDDDVLSTVEKLVPLAPLHNPANLVGVRSFKEVLPNTPMVAVFDTAFHQTMDKEEYLYAVPYEWYERYGVRRYGFHGTSHRFICEKMHDMLGEHKKIINCHIGNGASICAIKNGKSIATSMGFTPIAGVIMGTRCGDIDVGLIPYVMSSTGKKFDEVMTDLNKKSGVLGLTGVSSDMRDVEEGYNNRDPRCITAINMYAKRIVDYIVMYNALLEGADYITFTAGVGENSDVMRDLIIKRLNFMGVKLDPEKNSTRGIEGIISSEDSTIKVCVIPTDEELMIAKDTYNSVSYTHLRAHETL
;
A
#
# COMPACT_ATOMS: atom_id res chain seq x y z
N ASP A 1 1.31 3.99 -17.01
CA ASP A 1 0.58 3.57 -15.83
C ASP A 1 -0.83 3.15 -16.26
N ARG A 2 -1.05 1.84 -16.37
CA ARG A 2 -2.36 1.29 -16.73
C ARG A 2 -3.09 0.89 -15.45
N SER A 3 -3.44 1.87 -14.62
CA SER A 3 -4.38 1.62 -13.53
C SER A 3 -5.73 1.25 -14.16
N VAL A 4 -6.19 0.04 -13.90
CA VAL A 4 -7.55 -0.36 -14.26
C VAL A 4 -8.48 0.38 -13.31
N SER A 5 -9.08 1.47 -13.79
CA SER A 5 -10.18 2.13 -13.09
C SER A 5 -11.32 1.12 -12.96
N ARG A 6 -11.80 0.91 -11.74
CA ARG A 6 -13.04 0.17 -11.50
C ARG A 6 -14.17 0.98 -12.08
N GLY A 7 -14.65 0.59 -13.28
CA GLY A 7 -15.66 1.33 -13.98
C GLY A 7 -17.07 0.90 -13.59
N LEU A 8 -17.88 1.85 -13.26
CA LEU A 8 -19.29 1.86 -13.59
C LEU A 8 -19.41 2.77 -14.83
N GLY A 9 -19.61 2.17 -16.00
CA GLY A 9 -19.84 2.89 -17.26
C GLY A 9 -18.61 3.13 -18.13
N ASP A 10 -18.81 3.63 -19.34
CA ASP A 10 -17.78 3.95 -20.32
C ASP A 10 -16.81 5.00 -19.77
N VAL A 11 -15.58 4.59 -19.48
CA VAL A 11 -14.51 5.49 -19.03
C VAL A 11 -13.91 6.17 -20.27
N TYR A 12 -14.28 7.41 -20.52
CA TYR A 12 -13.63 8.24 -21.53
C TYR A 12 -12.26 8.69 -21.03
N LYS A 13 -11.18 8.18 -21.64
CA LYS A 13 -9.83 8.71 -21.41
C LYS A 13 -9.63 9.95 -22.27
N ARG A 14 -9.47 11.11 -21.62
CA ARG A 14 -9.12 12.36 -22.27
C ARG A 14 -7.67 12.71 -21.94
N GLN A 15 -6.84 12.90 -22.96
CA GLN A 15 -5.49 13.42 -22.78
C GLN A 15 -5.50 14.94 -22.93
N VAL A 16 -4.94 15.66 -21.96
CA VAL A 16 -4.81 17.10 -21.94
C VAL A 16 -3.36 17.48 -21.72
N LEU A 17 -2.90 18.51 -22.41
CA LEU A 17 -1.58 19.08 -22.15
C LEU A 17 -1.72 20.07 -20.99
N LEU A 18 -1.06 19.77 -19.88
CA LEU A 18 -1.02 20.60 -18.68
C LEU A 18 0.43 21.05 -18.47
N LYS A 19 0.63 22.29 -18.04
CA LYS A 19 1.97 22.87 -17.86
C LYS A 19 2.66 22.35 -16.59
N ASP A 20 1.87 22.28 -15.52
CA ASP A 20 2.34 21.91 -14.19
C ASP A 20 1.21 21.27 -13.35
N HIS A 21 1.50 20.98 -12.09
CA HIS A 21 0.56 20.38 -11.15
C HIS A 21 -0.59 21.33 -10.78
N THR A 22 -0.33 22.64 -10.71
CA THR A 22 -1.37 23.63 -10.43
C THR A 22 -2.40 23.70 -11.55
N ASP A 23 -1.96 23.66 -12.82
CA ASP A 23 -2.84 23.55 -13.98
C ASP A 23 -3.66 22.25 -13.95
N ALA A 24 -3.04 21.15 -13.49
CA ALA A 24 -3.73 19.88 -13.34
C ALA A 24 -4.84 19.94 -12.28
N VAL A 25 -4.58 20.57 -11.14
CA VAL A 25 -5.57 20.78 -10.08
C VAL A 25 -6.73 21.63 -10.60
N LYS A 26 -6.45 22.77 -11.23
CA LYS A 26 -7.49 23.65 -11.82
C LYS A 26 -8.34 22.88 -12.82
N TYR A 27 -7.71 22.17 -13.75
CA TYR A 27 -8.42 21.36 -14.74
C TYR A 27 -9.34 20.32 -14.09
N LEU A 28 -8.85 19.60 -13.06
CA LEU A 28 -9.65 18.62 -12.30
C LEU A 28 -10.88 19.29 -11.69
N LEU A 29 -10.70 20.43 -11.01
CA LEU A 29 -11.78 21.14 -10.33
C LEU A 29 -12.80 21.71 -11.34
N ASP A 30 -12.34 22.24 -12.47
CA ASP A 30 -13.20 22.71 -13.56
C ASP A 30 -14.03 21.55 -14.15
N GLU A 31 -13.45 20.36 -14.31
CA GLU A 31 -14.20 19.17 -14.76
C GLU A 31 -15.25 18.74 -13.73
N LEU A 32 -14.99 18.85 -12.41
CA LEU A 32 -16.02 18.59 -11.40
C LEU A 32 -17.22 19.55 -11.54
N ILE A 33 -17.00 20.82 -11.86
CA ILE A 33 -18.04 21.79 -12.15
C ILE A 33 -18.76 21.42 -13.46
N ASN A 34 -18.01 21.12 -14.52
CA ASN A 34 -18.56 20.77 -15.84
C ASN A 34 -19.49 19.54 -15.76
N TYR A 35 -19.10 18.53 -14.94
CA TYR A 35 -19.91 17.34 -14.69
C TYR A 35 -20.97 17.53 -13.59
N LYS A 36 -21.11 18.76 -13.05
CA LYS A 36 -22.10 19.11 -12.01
C LYS A 36 -21.95 18.28 -10.72
N VAL A 37 -20.74 17.89 -10.39
CA VAL A 37 -20.42 17.25 -9.11
C VAL A 37 -20.40 18.32 -8.01
N ILE A 38 -19.87 19.50 -8.33
CA ILE A 38 -19.89 20.72 -7.51
C ILE A 38 -20.41 21.88 -8.35
N ASN A 39 -20.89 22.96 -7.73
CA ASN A 39 -21.30 24.18 -8.44
C ASN A 39 -20.19 25.23 -8.51
N SER A 40 -19.34 25.25 -7.49
CA SER A 40 -18.18 26.15 -7.37
C SER A 40 -17.09 25.51 -6.54
N TYR A 41 -15.90 26.11 -6.51
CA TYR A 41 -14.81 25.65 -5.62
C TYR A 41 -15.16 25.82 -4.13
N ASP A 42 -16.10 26.69 -3.79
CA ASP A 42 -16.57 26.90 -2.41
C ASP A 42 -17.40 25.72 -1.86
N ASP A 43 -17.84 24.83 -2.74
CA ASP A 43 -18.54 23.58 -2.34
C ASP A 43 -17.58 22.51 -1.80
N ILE A 44 -16.27 22.77 -1.79
CA ILE A 44 -15.24 21.84 -1.33
C ILE A 44 -14.91 22.16 0.14
N ASP A 45 -15.40 21.33 1.06
CA ASP A 45 -15.19 21.49 2.50
C ASP A 45 -13.80 21.04 2.97
N GLY A 46 -13.10 20.21 2.22
CA GLY A 46 -11.77 19.72 2.57
C GLY A 46 -11.10 18.91 1.46
N VAL A 47 -9.77 18.83 1.51
CA VAL A 47 -8.95 18.05 0.58
C VAL A 47 -8.06 17.07 1.32
N GLY A 48 -8.25 15.78 1.07
CA GLY A 48 -7.39 14.73 1.60
C GLY A 48 -6.18 14.46 0.70
N HIS A 49 -5.00 14.43 1.31
CA HIS A 49 -3.75 14.13 0.62
C HIS A 49 -3.13 12.85 1.15
N ARG A 50 -2.91 11.87 0.29
CA ARG A 50 -2.03 10.76 0.62
C ARG A 50 -0.59 11.23 0.64
N LEU A 51 0.08 11.07 1.79
CA LEU A 51 1.51 11.28 1.97
C LEU A 51 2.17 9.94 2.30
N VAL A 52 3.28 9.64 1.62
CA VAL A 52 3.88 8.31 1.75
C VAL A 52 4.57 8.14 3.10
N HIS A 53 5.27 9.14 3.62
CA HIS A 53 6.07 8.97 4.82
C HIS A 53 5.84 10.07 5.86
N GLY A 54 5.25 9.67 6.99
CA GLY A 54 4.99 10.54 8.15
C GLY A 54 6.04 10.42 9.28
N GLY A 55 7.09 9.60 9.08
CA GLY A 55 8.05 9.31 10.13
C GLY A 55 7.43 8.54 11.29
N ASP A 56 7.94 8.75 12.47
CA ASP A 56 7.41 8.29 13.76
C ASP A 56 6.51 9.34 14.44
N LYS A 57 6.34 10.52 13.80
CA LYS A 57 5.61 11.66 14.36
C LYS A 57 4.11 11.58 14.15
N TYR A 58 3.68 11.00 13.02
CA TYR A 58 2.28 10.95 12.66
C TYR A 58 1.74 9.52 12.77
N THR A 59 0.90 9.32 13.78
CA THR A 59 0.20 8.05 14.05
C THR A 59 -1.24 8.06 13.53
N GLU A 60 -1.70 9.22 13.08
CA GLU A 60 -3.05 9.48 12.56
C GLU A 60 -3.02 10.57 11.50
N SER A 61 -4.15 10.80 10.85
CA SER A 61 -4.33 11.86 9.87
C SER A 61 -4.40 13.22 10.56
N VAL A 62 -3.80 14.24 9.96
CA VAL A 62 -3.69 15.58 10.57
C VAL A 62 -4.03 16.69 9.56
N ILE A 63 -4.59 17.81 10.05
CA ILE A 63 -4.72 19.04 9.25
C ILE A 63 -3.34 19.54 8.87
N ILE A 64 -3.16 19.89 7.60
CA ILE A 64 -1.89 20.37 7.07
C ILE A 64 -1.75 21.87 7.38
N ASP A 65 -0.86 22.19 8.28
CA ASP A 65 -0.34 23.52 8.56
C ASP A 65 1.13 23.64 8.12
N ASP A 66 1.75 24.77 8.41
CA ASP A 66 3.15 25.03 8.04
C ASP A 66 4.13 24.12 8.83
N ASP A 67 3.79 23.70 10.05
CA ASP A 67 4.59 22.78 10.85
C ASP A 67 4.56 21.38 10.27
N VAL A 68 3.40 20.91 9.80
CA VAL A 68 3.25 19.63 9.09
C VAL A 68 4.05 19.65 7.80
N LEU A 69 3.95 20.70 6.99
CA LEU A 69 4.73 20.84 5.75
C LEU A 69 6.24 20.81 6.03
N SER A 70 6.70 21.60 7.00
CA SER A 70 8.11 21.64 7.41
C SER A 70 8.60 20.27 7.89
N THR A 71 7.75 19.54 8.62
CA THR A 71 8.09 18.20 9.09
C THR A 71 8.21 17.20 7.93
N VAL A 72 7.25 17.20 7.00
CA VAL A 72 7.30 16.33 5.81
C VAL A 72 8.51 16.66 4.93
N GLU A 73 8.91 17.94 4.82
CA GLU A 73 10.15 18.34 4.14
C GLU A 73 11.40 17.73 4.79
N LYS A 74 11.48 17.74 6.13
CA LYS A 74 12.58 17.12 6.87
C LYS A 74 12.62 15.59 6.70
N LEU A 75 11.48 14.97 6.39
CA LEU A 75 11.36 13.54 6.12
C LEU A 75 11.67 13.15 4.66
N VAL A 76 11.96 14.11 3.77
CA VAL A 76 12.35 13.81 2.38
C VAL A 76 13.52 12.81 2.28
N PRO A 77 14.56 12.86 3.12
CA PRO A 77 15.62 11.84 3.08
C PRO A 77 15.15 10.41 3.32
N LEU A 78 14.04 10.21 4.04
CA LEU A 78 13.44 8.88 4.27
C LEU A 78 12.60 8.39 3.07
N ALA A 79 12.06 9.31 2.27
CA ALA A 79 11.23 9.00 1.11
C ALA A 79 11.52 9.94 -0.08
N PRO A 80 12.77 9.94 -0.60
CA PRO A 80 13.21 10.93 -1.60
C PRO A 80 12.48 10.82 -2.95
N LEU A 81 11.90 9.66 -3.25
CA LEU A 81 11.13 9.44 -4.49
C LEU A 81 9.65 9.83 -4.35
N HIS A 82 9.14 10.06 -3.14
CA HIS A 82 7.71 10.21 -2.89
C HIS A 82 7.36 11.55 -2.21
N ASN A 83 7.97 11.86 -1.06
CA ASN A 83 7.60 13.06 -0.30
C ASN A 83 7.74 14.37 -1.09
N PRO A 84 8.78 14.57 -1.94
CA PRO A 84 8.85 15.78 -2.79
C PRO A 84 7.62 15.94 -3.69
N ALA A 85 7.19 14.87 -4.36
CA ALA A 85 6.02 14.90 -5.24
C ALA A 85 4.72 15.13 -4.44
N ASN A 86 4.61 14.53 -3.26
CA ASN A 86 3.47 14.75 -2.36
C ASN A 86 3.38 16.23 -1.94
N LEU A 87 4.50 16.85 -1.55
CA LEU A 87 4.54 18.27 -1.18
C LEU A 87 4.15 19.19 -2.35
N VAL A 88 4.58 18.88 -3.57
CA VAL A 88 4.14 19.62 -4.77
C VAL A 88 2.62 19.52 -4.92
N GLY A 89 2.04 18.33 -4.78
CA GLY A 89 0.59 18.16 -4.83
C GLY A 89 -0.15 19.02 -3.80
N VAL A 90 0.28 18.97 -2.54
CA VAL A 90 -0.33 19.79 -1.45
C VAL A 90 -0.25 21.27 -1.77
N ARG A 91 0.92 21.77 -2.19
CA ARG A 91 1.12 23.19 -2.52
C ARG A 91 0.27 23.63 -3.70
N SER A 92 0.13 22.79 -4.72
CA SER A 92 -0.71 23.10 -5.88
C SER A 92 -2.18 23.22 -5.49
N PHE A 93 -2.69 22.37 -4.62
CA PHE A 93 -4.04 22.51 -4.09
C PHE A 93 -4.19 23.74 -3.20
N LYS A 94 -3.20 24.04 -2.32
CA LYS A 94 -3.21 25.23 -1.46
C LYS A 94 -3.19 26.54 -2.26
N GLU A 95 -2.56 26.56 -3.44
CA GLU A 95 -2.57 27.72 -4.35
C GLU A 95 -3.97 27.93 -4.95
N VAL A 96 -4.66 26.87 -5.34
CA VAL A 96 -5.98 26.95 -6.00
C VAL A 96 -7.11 27.12 -4.99
N LEU A 97 -6.99 26.47 -3.82
CA LEU A 97 -7.98 26.45 -2.74
C LEU A 97 -7.34 26.95 -1.43
N PRO A 98 -6.98 28.24 -1.32
CA PRO A 98 -6.17 28.77 -0.21
C PRO A 98 -6.87 28.69 1.15
N ASN A 99 -8.20 28.69 1.18
CA ASN A 99 -9.00 28.69 2.41
C ASN A 99 -9.56 27.30 2.77
N THR A 100 -9.46 26.32 1.86
CA THR A 100 -9.99 24.98 2.10
C THR A 100 -9.03 24.19 2.98
N PRO A 101 -9.49 23.58 4.09
CA PRO A 101 -8.66 22.73 4.92
C PRO A 101 -8.09 21.54 4.14
N MET A 102 -6.83 21.22 4.40
CA MET A 102 -6.15 20.08 3.79
C MET A 102 -5.73 19.10 4.87
N VAL A 103 -5.88 17.81 4.61
CA VAL A 103 -5.59 16.73 5.56
C VAL A 103 -4.51 15.82 4.99
N ALA A 104 -3.47 15.58 5.78
CA ALA A 104 -2.43 14.59 5.48
C ALA A 104 -2.83 13.22 5.99
N VAL A 105 -2.86 12.22 5.12
CA VAL A 105 -3.08 10.81 5.44
C VAL A 105 -1.81 10.05 5.09
N PHE A 106 -1.15 9.46 6.10
CA PHE A 106 0.17 8.88 5.93
C PHE A 106 0.12 7.35 5.76
N ASP A 107 0.81 6.82 4.74
CA ASP A 107 0.94 5.37 4.52
C ASP A 107 1.62 4.65 5.68
N THR A 108 2.45 5.34 6.46
CA THR A 108 3.18 4.79 7.60
C THR A 108 2.38 4.80 8.91
N ALA A 109 1.29 5.59 8.99
CA ALA A 109 0.60 5.87 10.26
C ALA A 109 0.04 4.60 10.94
N PHE A 110 -0.64 3.74 10.18
CA PHE A 110 -1.23 2.52 10.73
C PHE A 110 -0.20 1.57 11.37
N HIS A 111 1.05 1.61 10.92
CA HIS A 111 2.13 0.76 11.40
C HIS A 111 2.88 1.32 12.61
N GLN A 112 2.51 2.51 13.10
CA GLN A 112 3.15 3.09 14.29
C GLN A 112 2.75 2.38 15.60
N THR A 113 1.84 1.41 15.52
CA THR A 113 1.42 0.57 16.65
C THR A 113 2.29 -0.68 16.83
N MET A 114 3.30 -0.90 15.97
CA MET A 114 4.25 -2.01 16.12
C MET A 114 5.11 -1.85 17.38
N ASP A 115 5.36 -2.94 18.08
CA ASP A 115 6.25 -2.98 19.22
C ASP A 115 7.73 -2.79 18.80
N LYS A 116 8.57 -2.40 19.76
CA LYS A 116 9.96 -2.05 19.50
C LYS A 116 10.78 -3.18 18.87
N GLU A 117 10.51 -4.42 19.25
CA GLU A 117 11.15 -5.62 18.71
C GLU A 117 10.78 -5.89 17.26
N GLU A 118 9.62 -5.39 16.77
CA GLU A 118 9.17 -5.54 15.40
C GLU A 118 9.68 -4.42 14.47
N TYR A 119 9.84 -3.21 14.99
CA TYR A 119 10.28 -2.10 14.15
C TYR A 119 11.78 -1.85 14.15
N LEU A 120 12.56 -2.31 15.15
CA LEU A 120 14.01 -2.14 15.15
C LEU A 120 14.69 -3.12 14.19
N TYR A 121 15.79 -2.65 13.62
CA TYR A 121 16.75 -3.51 12.92
C TYR A 121 17.93 -3.87 13.83
N ALA A 122 18.49 -5.05 13.67
CA ALA A 122 19.70 -5.48 14.38
C ALA A 122 20.97 -4.85 13.77
N VAL A 123 21.04 -3.52 13.83
CA VAL A 123 22.15 -2.67 13.35
C VAL A 123 22.62 -1.79 14.51
N PRO A 124 23.71 -1.00 14.39
CA PRO A 124 24.11 -0.11 15.47
C PRO A 124 22.93 0.75 15.97
N TYR A 125 22.66 0.67 17.27
CA TYR A 125 21.46 1.28 17.88
C TYR A 125 21.38 2.80 17.66
N GLU A 126 22.55 3.46 17.59
CA GLU A 126 22.65 4.89 17.29
C GLU A 126 22.05 5.28 15.92
N TRP A 127 21.92 4.33 14.99
CA TRP A 127 21.27 4.61 13.70
C TRP A 127 19.77 4.85 13.89
N TYR A 128 19.17 4.13 14.83
CA TYR A 128 17.78 4.41 15.22
C TYR A 128 17.68 5.77 15.93
N GLU A 129 18.52 6.01 16.93
CA GLU A 129 18.41 7.21 17.76
C GLU A 129 18.71 8.51 16.99
N ARG A 130 19.71 8.49 16.11
CA ARG A 130 20.17 9.70 15.41
C ARG A 130 19.56 9.89 14.05
N TYR A 131 19.23 8.80 13.35
CA TYR A 131 18.83 8.85 11.93
C TYR A 131 17.45 8.24 11.68
N GLY A 132 16.75 7.77 12.71
CA GLY A 132 15.43 7.17 12.58
C GLY A 132 15.43 5.86 11.78
N VAL A 133 16.53 5.10 11.78
CA VAL A 133 16.63 3.83 11.07
C VAL A 133 15.82 2.77 11.80
N ARG A 134 14.61 2.54 11.30
CA ARG A 134 13.65 1.55 11.79
C ARG A 134 12.74 1.10 10.67
N ARG A 135 11.98 0.03 10.90
CA ARG A 135 10.84 -0.34 10.03
C ARG A 135 9.73 0.69 10.23
N TYR A 136 9.21 1.24 9.12
CA TYR A 136 8.03 2.11 9.10
C TYR A 136 6.82 1.38 8.54
N GLY A 137 7.01 0.59 7.48
CA GLY A 137 5.92 -0.03 6.73
C GLY A 137 5.19 0.98 5.84
N PHE A 138 4.44 0.46 4.87
CA PHE A 138 3.69 1.27 3.91
C PHE A 138 2.37 0.57 3.57
N HIS A 139 1.55 1.15 2.68
CA HIS A 139 0.17 0.72 2.41
C HIS A 139 -0.72 0.74 3.67
N GLY A 140 -0.34 1.54 4.68
CA GLY A 140 -1.05 1.60 5.96
C GLY A 140 -2.52 1.98 5.80
N THR A 141 -2.85 2.89 4.87
CA THR A 141 -4.23 3.26 4.56
C THR A 141 -5.05 2.06 4.09
N SER A 142 -4.50 1.24 3.19
CA SER A 142 -5.15 0.01 2.73
C SER A 142 -5.27 -1.04 3.84
N HIS A 143 -4.19 -1.28 4.60
CA HIS A 143 -4.25 -2.24 5.72
C HIS A 143 -5.25 -1.82 6.79
N ARG A 144 -5.36 -0.53 7.08
CA ARG A 144 -6.35 0.02 8.01
C ARG A 144 -7.77 -0.13 7.45
N PHE A 145 -7.99 0.16 6.17
CA PHE A 145 -9.29 -0.04 5.51
C PHE A 145 -9.77 -1.49 5.68
N ILE A 146 -8.91 -2.47 5.39
CA ILE A 146 -9.24 -3.89 5.55
C ILE A 146 -9.54 -4.22 7.02
N CYS A 147 -8.78 -3.68 7.96
CA CYS A 147 -9.01 -3.88 9.39
C CYS A 147 -10.38 -3.37 9.84
N GLU A 148 -10.74 -2.13 9.45
CA GLU A 148 -12.04 -1.52 9.78
C GLU A 148 -13.19 -2.26 9.07
N LYS A 149 -13.04 -2.57 7.79
CA LYS A 149 -14.02 -3.31 7.01
C LYS A 149 -14.31 -4.69 7.61
N MET A 150 -13.28 -5.42 8.02
CA MET A 150 -13.44 -6.71 8.69
C MET A 150 -14.13 -6.57 10.06
N HIS A 151 -13.81 -5.51 10.81
CA HIS A 151 -14.50 -5.21 12.06
C HIS A 151 -15.99 -4.94 11.83
N ASP A 152 -16.33 -4.13 10.84
CA ASP A 152 -17.72 -3.81 10.48
C ASP A 152 -18.51 -5.06 10.05
N MET A 153 -17.87 -5.98 9.32
CA MET A 153 -18.49 -7.22 8.86
C MET A 153 -18.71 -8.25 9.98
N LEU A 154 -17.82 -8.30 10.96
CA LEU A 154 -17.78 -9.38 11.96
C LEU A 154 -18.26 -8.92 13.35
N GLY A 155 -18.38 -7.62 13.60
CA GLY A 155 -18.76 -7.02 14.88
C GLY A 155 -17.68 -7.10 15.96
N GLU A 156 -16.48 -7.57 15.61
CA GLU A 156 -15.35 -7.72 16.54
C GLU A 156 -14.00 -7.66 15.81
N HIS A 157 -12.94 -7.33 16.53
CA HIS A 157 -11.58 -7.40 16.00
C HIS A 157 -11.08 -8.84 15.97
N LYS A 158 -10.64 -9.27 14.80
CA LYS A 158 -10.02 -10.58 14.55
C LYS A 158 -8.51 -10.47 14.34
N LYS A 159 -7.83 -11.61 14.44
CA LYS A 159 -6.43 -11.74 14.05
C LYS A 159 -6.36 -11.95 12.54
N ILE A 160 -5.83 -10.97 11.82
CA ILE A 160 -5.87 -10.93 10.36
C ILE A 160 -4.45 -10.88 9.81
N ILE A 161 -4.19 -11.70 8.79
CA ILE A 161 -3.02 -11.53 7.92
C ILE A 161 -3.53 -10.92 6.62
N ASN A 162 -3.31 -9.63 6.44
CA ASN A 162 -3.73 -8.93 5.23
C ASN A 162 -2.64 -8.92 4.18
N CYS A 163 -2.95 -9.45 3.00
CA CYS A 163 -2.10 -9.54 1.83
C CYS A 163 -2.53 -8.46 0.82
N HIS A 164 -1.93 -7.28 0.89
CA HIS A 164 -2.06 -6.25 -0.13
C HIS A 164 -1.14 -6.58 -1.30
N ILE A 165 -1.68 -7.10 -2.39
CA ILE A 165 -0.93 -7.62 -3.52
C ILE A 165 -1.31 -6.86 -4.79
N GLY A 166 -0.54 -5.83 -5.09
CA GLY A 166 -0.63 -5.02 -6.30
C GLY A 166 0.70 -5.02 -7.06
N ASN A 167 0.98 -3.96 -7.82
CA ASN A 167 2.33 -3.75 -8.40
C ASN A 167 3.36 -3.49 -7.28
N GLY A 168 2.99 -2.71 -6.22
CA GLY A 168 3.60 -2.79 -4.92
C GLY A 168 2.87 -3.84 -4.08
N ALA A 169 3.55 -4.55 -3.19
CA ALA A 169 2.94 -5.56 -2.35
C ALA A 169 3.49 -5.53 -0.92
N SER A 170 2.62 -5.75 0.05
CA SER A 170 2.99 -5.91 1.45
C SER A 170 2.03 -6.84 2.19
N ILE A 171 2.55 -7.50 3.19
CA ILE A 171 1.78 -8.35 4.10
C ILE A 171 1.79 -7.67 5.48
N CYS A 172 0.65 -7.64 6.15
CA CYS A 172 0.51 -7.05 7.48
C CYS A 172 -0.17 -8.02 8.44
N ALA A 173 0.39 -8.18 9.63
CA ALA A 173 -0.26 -8.86 10.74
C ALA A 173 -1.05 -7.84 11.57
N ILE A 174 -2.34 -8.10 11.75
CA ILE A 174 -3.26 -7.22 12.45
C ILE A 174 -3.86 -7.95 13.65
N LYS A 175 -3.81 -7.34 14.83
CA LYS A 175 -4.40 -7.87 16.07
C LYS A 175 -5.05 -6.74 16.85
N ASN A 176 -6.27 -6.93 17.32
CA ASN A 176 -7.01 -5.94 18.10
C ASN A 176 -7.11 -4.56 17.42
N GLY A 177 -7.34 -4.53 16.10
CA GLY A 177 -7.44 -3.27 15.35
C GLY A 177 -6.12 -2.57 15.06
N LYS A 178 -4.97 -3.19 15.36
CA LYS A 178 -3.63 -2.58 15.25
C LYS A 178 -2.73 -3.41 14.34
N SER A 179 -1.88 -2.75 13.57
CA SER A 179 -0.75 -3.37 12.90
C SER A 179 0.29 -3.80 13.93
N ILE A 180 0.61 -5.08 14.00
CA ILE A 180 1.64 -5.59 14.91
C ILE A 180 2.94 -5.94 14.16
N ALA A 181 2.87 -6.19 12.85
CA ALA A 181 4.02 -6.36 11.98
C ALA A 181 3.64 -6.09 10.52
N THR A 182 4.62 -5.67 9.71
CA THR A 182 4.42 -5.48 8.27
C THR A 182 5.69 -5.85 7.50
N SER A 183 5.55 -6.32 6.25
CA SER A 183 6.66 -6.81 5.45
C SER A 183 7.54 -5.71 4.87
N MET A 184 6.99 -4.56 4.49
CA MET A 184 7.81 -3.43 4.05
C MET A 184 8.63 -2.87 5.23
N GLY A 185 9.81 -2.35 4.93
CA GLY A 185 10.80 -1.96 5.92
C GLY A 185 10.92 -0.46 6.15
N PHE A 186 12.18 -0.03 6.24
CA PHE A 186 12.60 1.37 6.24
C PHE A 186 12.15 2.08 4.96
N THR A 187 12.19 1.38 3.84
CA THR A 187 11.67 1.80 2.53
C THR A 187 10.68 0.77 1.99
N PRO A 188 9.89 1.11 0.95
CA PRO A 188 8.95 0.18 0.34
C PRO A 188 9.62 -0.91 -0.54
N ILE A 189 10.94 -1.12 -0.44
CA ILE A 189 11.66 -2.13 -1.22
C ILE A 189 11.70 -3.50 -0.53
N ALA A 190 11.80 -3.51 0.81
CA ALA A 190 11.87 -4.74 1.61
C ALA A 190 10.56 -5.52 1.59
N GLY A 191 10.62 -6.78 1.96
CA GLY A 191 9.46 -7.66 2.09
C GLY A 191 9.29 -8.62 0.93
N VAL A 192 8.07 -8.77 0.45
CA VAL A 192 7.72 -9.68 -0.65
C VAL A 192 8.23 -9.17 -1.99
N ILE A 193 8.38 -10.08 -2.96
CA ILE A 193 8.68 -9.72 -4.34
C ILE A 193 7.52 -8.87 -4.89
N MET A 194 7.81 -7.87 -5.71
CA MET A 194 6.82 -6.95 -6.29
C MET A 194 6.94 -6.92 -7.82
N GLY A 195 6.14 -6.13 -8.48
CA GLY A 195 6.21 -6.00 -9.94
C GLY A 195 7.61 -5.63 -10.44
N THR A 196 8.23 -4.60 -9.82
CA THR A 196 9.57 -4.09 -10.22
C THR A 196 10.58 -4.04 -9.09
N ARG A 197 10.18 -4.24 -7.83
CA ARG A 197 11.04 -4.21 -6.64
C ARG A 197 11.45 -5.61 -6.22
N CYS A 198 12.69 -5.75 -5.77
CA CYS A 198 13.27 -7.05 -5.46
C CYS A 198 12.67 -7.75 -4.24
N GLY A 199 12.11 -7.01 -3.26
CA GLY A 199 11.82 -7.55 -1.94
C GLY A 199 13.10 -7.77 -1.12
N ASP A 200 13.04 -8.70 -0.16
CA ASP A 200 14.19 -9.02 0.69
C ASP A 200 15.33 -9.67 -0.09
N ILE A 201 16.52 -9.12 0.11
CA ILE A 201 17.78 -9.60 -0.48
C ILE A 201 18.90 -9.56 0.55
N ASP A 202 19.97 -10.30 0.30
CA ASP A 202 21.23 -10.14 1.03
C ASP A 202 21.89 -8.82 0.59
N VAL A 203 22.16 -7.94 1.56
CA VAL A 203 22.81 -6.64 1.31
C VAL A 203 24.22 -6.79 0.74
N GLY A 204 24.91 -7.92 0.98
CA GLY A 204 26.23 -8.23 0.45
C GLY A 204 26.27 -8.32 -1.08
N LEU A 205 25.13 -8.56 -1.74
CA LEU A 205 25.08 -8.56 -3.20
C LEU A 205 25.33 -7.18 -3.82
N ILE A 206 25.03 -6.08 -3.08
CA ILE A 206 25.17 -4.71 -3.61
C ILE A 206 26.63 -4.41 -3.99
N PRO A 207 27.61 -4.47 -3.07
CA PRO A 207 29.01 -4.20 -3.41
C PRO A 207 29.56 -5.21 -4.43
N TYR A 208 29.09 -6.47 -4.40
CA TYR A 208 29.48 -7.47 -5.40
C TYR A 208 29.05 -7.07 -6.82
N VAL A 209 27.78 -6.68 -7.00
CA VAL A 209 27.27 -6.23 -8.30
C VAL A 209 27.97 -4.96 -8.76
N MET A 210 28.20 -4.00 -7.85
CA MET A 210 28.95 -2.76 -8.18
C MET A 210 30.36 -3.09 -8.73
N SER A 211 31.09 -3.97 -8.05
CA SER A 211 32.44 -4.34 -8.46
C SER A 211 32.46 -5.16 -9.75
N SER A 212 31.49 -6.04 -9.95
CA SER A 212 31.41 -6.92 -11.13
C SER A 212 30.93 -6.21 -12.38
N THR A 213 30.13 -5.17 -12.27
CA THR A 213 29.46 -4.49 -13.40
C THR A 213 29.99 -3.08 -13.64
N GLY A 214 30.71 -2.49 -12.70
CA GLY A 214 31.15 -1.08 -12.73
C GLY A 214 30.02 -0.08 -12.44
N LYS A 215 28.80 -0.53 -12.10
CA LYS A 215 27.69 0.34 -11.74
C LYS A 215 27.94 1.11 -10.45
N LYS A 216 27.47 2.34 -10.40
CA LYS A 216 27.46 3.14 -9.17
C LYS A 216 26.32 2.68 -8.24
N PHE A 217 26.42 3.04 -6.96
CA PHE A 217 25.42 2.70 -5.95
C PHE A 217 23.97 3.07 -6.38
N ASP A 218 23.77 4.29 -6.87
CA ASP A 218 22.42 4.77 -7.26
C ASP A 218 21.85 4.00 -8.46
N GLU A 219 22.72 3.52 -9.36
CA GLU A 219 22.30 2.69 -10.51
C GLU A 219 21.85 1.31 -10.03
N VAL A 220 22.58 0.70 -9.09
CA VAL A 220 22.19 -0.58 -8.48
C VAL A 220 20.89 -0.42 -7.70
N MET A 221 20.75 0.64 -6.90
CA MET A 221 19.49 0.94 -6.18
C MET A 221 18.32 1.19 -7.13
N THR A 222 18.57 1.81 -8.29
CA THR A 222 17.56 1.97 -9.34
C THR A 222 17.15 0.62 -9.93
N ASP A 223 18.10 -0.26 -10.19
CA ASP A 223 17.80 -1.61 -10.69
C ASP A 223 16.98 -2.42 -9.68
N LEU A 224 17.31 -2.36 -8.38
CA LEU A 224 16.58 -3.04 -7.31
C LEU A 224 15.15 -2.52 -7.14
N ASN A 225 14.90 -1.23 -7.42
CA ASN A 225 13.58 -0.60 -7.30
C ASN A 225 12.72 -0.69 -8.56
N LYS A 226 13.33 -0.61 -9.76
CA LYS A 226 12.59 -0.39 -11.00
C LYS A 226 12.77 -1.48 -12.06
N LYS A 227 13.78 -2.36 -11.91
CA LYS A 227 14.12 -3.39 -12.91
C LYS A 227 14.25 -4.78 -12.31
N SER A 228 13.83 -4.96 -11.08
CA SER A 228 13.85 -6.22 -10.33
C SER A 228 12.44 -6.82 -10.22
N GLY A 229 12.20 -7.61 -9.21
CA GLY A 229 10.89 -8.21 -8.95
C GLY A 229 10.48 -9.14 -10.10
N VAL A 230 9.19 -9.19 -10.36
CA VAL A 230 8.62 -10.03 -11.43
C VAL A 230 9.18 -9.63 -12.80
N LEU A 231 9.30 -8.32 -13.07
CA LEU A 231 9.93 -7.81 -14.31
C LEU A 231 11.36 -8.32 -14.47
N GLY A 232 12.17 -8.22 -13.41
CA GLY A 232 13.57 -8.66 -13.44
C GLY A 232 13.73 -10.17 -13.65
N LEU A 233 12.86 -10.96 -13.03
CA LEU A 233 12.85 -12.41 -13.14
C LEU A 233 12.42 -12.87 -14.54
N THR A 234 11.34 -12.29 -15.06
CA THR A 234 10.77 -12.71 -16.35
C THR A 234 11.46 -12.05 -17.54
N GLY A 235 11.83 -10.78 -17.42
CA GLY A 235 12.28 -9.94 -18.52
C GLY A 235 11.16 -9.57 -19.51
N VAL A 236 9.89 -9.85 -19.16
CA VAL A 236 8.73 -9.63 -20.04
C VAL A 236 7.93 -8.39 -19.56
N SER A 237 7.41 -8.44 -18.34
CA SER A 237 6.50 -7.41 -17.83
C SER A 237 6.50 -7.38 -16.30
N SER A 238 6.11 -6.25 -15.73
CA SER A 238 5.76 -6.13 -14.31
C SER A 238 4.28 -6.40 -14.04
N ASP A 239 3.48 -6.55 -15.11
CA ASP A 239 2.05 -6.86 -15.00
C ASP A 239 1.86 -8.36 -14.80
N MET A 240 1.24 -8.73 -13.69
CA MET A 240 1.02 -10.14 -13.36
C MET A 240 0.16 -10.86 -14.39
N ARG A 241 -0.70 -10.17 -15.14
CA ARG A 241 -1.53 -10.77 -16.20
C ARG A 241 -0.67 -11.31 -17.34
N ASP A 242 0.35 -10.56 -17.76
CA ASP A 242 1.28 -10.99 -18.81
C ASP A 242 2.13 -12.18 -18.31
N VAL A 243 2.47 -12.19 -17.02
CA VAL A 243 3.26 -13.26 -16.41
C VAL A 243 2.43 -14.53 -16.21
N GLU A 244 1.15 -14.41 -15.86
CA GLU A 244 0.21 -15.54 -15.81
C GLU A 244 -0.05 -16.13 -17.20
N GLU A 245 -0.11 -15.30 -18.23
CA GLU A 245 -0.16 -15.78 -19.63
C GLU A 245 1.09 -16.59 -19.98
N GLY A 246 2.29 -16.06 -19.66
CA GLY A 246 3.54 -16.80 -19.83
C GLY A 246 3.59 -18.10 -19.03
N TYR A 247 3.07 -18.10 -17.80
CA TYR A 247 2.94 -19.30 -16.96
C TYR A 247 2.07 -20.36 -17.64
N ASN A 248 0.90 -19.97 -18.16
CA ASN A 248 -0.01 -20.87 -18.86
C ASN A 248 0.62 -21.41 -20.17
N ASN A 249 1.42 -20.59 -20.86
CA ASN A 249 2.19 -20.96 -22.05
C ASN A 249 3.48 -21.75 -21.72
N ARG A 250 3.69 -22.11 -20.44
CA ARG A 250 4.85 -22.88 -19.95
C ARG A 250 6.20 -22.20 -20.15
N ASP A 251 6.24 -20.86 -20.14
CA ASP A 251 7.51 -20.14 -20.14
C ASP A 251 8.27 -20.42 -18.82
N PRO A 252 9.52 -20.94 -18.88
CA PRO A 252 10.25 -21.35 -17.67
C PRO A 252 10.53 -20.20 -16.71
N ARG A 253 10.75 -18.97 -17.23
CA ARG A 253 11.02 -17.79 -16.39
C ARG A 253 9.75 -17.31 -15.71
N CYS A 254 8.61 -17.31 -16.41
CA CYS A 254 7.32 -16.97 -15.84
C CYS A 254 6.90 -17.99 -14.77
N ILE A 255 7.11 -19.29 -15.01
CA ILE A 255 6.88 -20.35 -14.02
C ILE A 255 7.73 -20.11 -12.76
N THR A 256 9.01 -19.83 -12.93
CA THR A 256 9.92 -19.56 -11.81
C THR A 256 9.48 -18.30 -11.05
N ALA A 257 9.19 -17.21 -11.75
CA ALA A 257 8.78 -15.93 -11.15
C ALA A 257 7.50 -16.07 -10.33
N ILE A 258 6.46 -16.69 -10.86
CA ILE A 258 5.18 -16.90 -10.16
C ILE A 258 5.38 -17.78 -8.92
N ASN A 259 6.17 -18.85 -9.04
CA ASN A 259 6.44 -19.72 -7.91
C ASN A 259 7.25 -19.03 -6.81
N MET A 260 8.25 -18.23 -7.16
CA MET A 260 9.01 -17.42 -6.20
C MET A 260 8.12 -16.36 -5.53
N TYR A 261 7.27 -15.71 -6.31
CA TYR A 261 6.33 -14.69 -5.82
C TYR A 261 5.37 -15.28 -4.80
N ALA A 262 4.66 -16.36 -5.16
CA ALA A 262 3.75 -17.06 -4.26
C ALA A 262 4.46 -17.58 -3.01
N LYS A 263 5.67 -18.18 -3.18
CA LYS A 263 6.46 -18.68 -2.06
C LYS A 263 6.80 -17.58 -1.07
N ARG A 264 7.26 -16.41 -1.53
CA ARG A 264 7.65 -15.31 -0.65
C ARG A 264 6.45 -14.77 0.15
N ILE A 265 5.26 -14.74 -0.45
CA ILE A 265 4.04 -14.35 0.26
C ILE A 265 3.72 -15.39 1.35
N VAL A 266 3.81 -16.68 1.02
CA VAL A 266 3.62 -17.78 1.99
C VAL A 266 4.59 -17.69 3.16
N ASP A 267 5.88 -17.37 2.91
CA ASP A 267 6.87 -17.22 3.96
C ASP A 267 6.41 -16.17 5.00
N TYR A 268 5.89 -15.04 4.55
CA TYR A 268 5.34 -13.99 5.43
C TYR A 268 4.05 -14.41 6.12
N ILE A 269 3.13 -15.10 5.41
CA ILE A 269 1.88 -15.58 6.02
C ILE A 269 2.20 -16.54 7.17
N VAL A 270 3.11 -17.49 6.98
CA VAL A 270 3.48 -18.47 8.02
C VAL A 270 4.15 -17.76 9.21
N MET A 271 5.08 -16.86 8.95
CA MET A 271 5.74 -16.08 9.99
C MET A 271 4.72 -15.27 10.81
N TYR A 272 3.80 -14.58 10.14
CA TYR A 272 2.79 -13.77 10.82
C TYR A 272 1.70 -14.60 11.49
N ASN A 273 1.40 -15.78 10.97
CA ASN A 273 0.52 -16.71 11.68
C ASN A 273 1.11 -17.17 13.02
N ALA A 274 2.41 -17.41 13.06
CA ALA A 274 3.12 -17.72 14.31
C ALA A 274 3.12 -16.50 15.26
N LEU A 275 3.40 -15.30 14.77
CA LEU A 275 3.39 -14.07 15.56
C LEU A 275 2.00 -13.78 16.16
N LEU A 276 0.94 -14.06 15.42
CA LEU A 276 -0.45 -13.91 15.85
C LEU A 276 -0.90 -15.02 16.80
N GLU A 277 -0.09 -16.08 17.01
CA GLU A 277 -0.52 -17.30 17.73
C GLU A 277 -1.78 -17.90 17.11
N GLY A 278 -1.76 -18.04 15.79
CA GLY A 278 -2.89 -18.44 14.96
C GLY A 278 -3.74 -17.27 14.47
N ALA A 279 -3.82 -17.09 13.16
CA ALA A 279 -4.70 -16.10 12.53
C ALA A 279 -6.13 -16.65 12.40
N ASP A 280 -7.12 -15.77 12.48
CA ASP A 280 -8.52 -16.10 12.18
C ASP A 280 -8.79 -15.99 10.67
N TYR A 281 -8.16 -14.98 10.02
CA TYR A 281 -8.39 -14.65 8.62
C TYR A 281 -7.08 -14.36 7.87
N ILE A 282 -7.04 -14.79 6.61
CA ILE A 282 -6.13 -14.30 5.58
C ILE A 282 -6.98 -13.51 4.59
N THR A 283 -6.64 -12.24 4.34
CA THR A 283 -7.36 -11.39 3.40
C THR A 283 -6.48 -11.05 2.21
N PHE A 284 -7.05 -11.11 1.01
CA PHE A 284 -6.42 -10.70 -0.24
C PHE A 284 -7.05 -9.40 -0.72
N THR A 285 -6.21 -8.41 -1.01
CA THR A 285 -6.64 -7.09 -1.49
C THR A 285 -5.66 -6.54 -2.52
N ALA A 286 -5.99 -5.43 -3.13
CA ALA A 286 -5.30 -4.79 -4.26
C ALA A 286 -5.31 -5.63 -5.55
N GLY A 287 -4.80 -5.05 -6.63
CA GLY A 287 -5.04 -5.50 -7.99
C GLY A 287 -4.85 -6.99 -8.27
N VAL A 288 -3.74 -7.59 -7.82
CA VAL A 288 -3.46 -9.03 -7.98
C VAL A 288 -4.24 -9.84 -6.95
N GLY A 289 -4.25 -9.42 -5.68
CA GLY A 289 -4.95 -10.12 -4.60
C GLY A 289 -6.45 -10.25 -4.88
N GLU A 290 -7.07 -9.22 -5.42
CA GLU A 290 -8.49 -9.19 -5.74
C GLU A 290 -8.86 -9.95 -7.01
N ASN A 291 -7.98 -9.93 -8.03
CA ASN A 291 -8.36 -10.34 -9.39
C ASN A 291 -7.67 -11.61 -9.90
N SER A 292 -6.63 -12.12 -9.24
CA SER A 292 -5.94 -13.34 -9.65
C SER A 292 -6.34 -14.53 -8.77
N ASP A 293 -7.27 -15.32 -9.26
CA ASP A 293 -7.65 -16.61 -8.69
C ASP A 293 -6.50 -17.62 -8.74
N VAL A 294 -5.69 -17.58 -9.79
CA VAL A 294 -4.48 -18.41 -9.96
C VAL A 294 -3.47 -18.12 -8.85
N MET A 295 -3.20 -16.86 -8.58
CA MET A 295 -2.22 -16.49 -7.54
C MET A 295 -2.71 -16.87 -6.14
N ARG A 296 -3.98 -16.62 -5.83
CA ARG A 296 -4.58 -17.03 -4.56
C ARG A 296 -4.52 -18.55 -4.37
N ASP A 297 -4.83 -19.31 -5.42
CA ASP A 297 -4.75 -20.77 -5.40
C ASP A 297 -3.32 -21.27 -5.16
N LEU A 298 -2.33 -20.71 -5.85
CA LEU A 298 -0.91 -21.06 -5.69
C LEU A 298 -0.38 -20.74 -4.28
N ILE A 299 -0.85 -19.66 -3.66
CA ILE A 299 -0.48 -19.28 -2.29
C ILE A 299 -1.13 -20.25 -1.31
N ILE A 300 -2.44 -20.43 -1.37
CA ILE A 300 -3.18 -21.23 -0.38
C ILE A 300 -2.86 -22.73 -0.47
N LYS A 301 -2.64 -23.27 -1.67
CA LYS A 301 -2.16 -24.67 -1.80
C LYS A 301 -0.88 -24.93 -1.00
N ARG A 302 0.00 -23.96 -0.89
CA ARG A 302 1.23 -24.06 -0.08
C ARG A 302 0.97 -24.00 1.42
N LEU A 303 -0.23 -23.59 1.83
CA LEU A 303 -0.67 -23.52 3.24
C LEU A 303 -1.55 -24.70 3.64
N ASN A 304 -1.77 -25.68 2.76
CA ASN A 304 -2.59 -26.87 3.05
C ASN A 304 -2.09 -27.67 4.29
N PHE A 305 -0.78 -27.65 4.56
CA PHE A 305 -0.21 -28.28 5.74
C PHE A 305 -0.69 -27.65 7.06
N MET A 306 -1.19 -26.41 7.02
CA MET A 306 -1.82 -25.72 8.14
C MET A 306 -3.34 -25.92 8.17
N GLY A 307 -3.89 -26.70 7.24
CA GLY A 307 -5.32 -26.91 7.10
C GLY A 307 -6.08 -25.76 6.43
N VAL A 308 -5.35 -24.78 5.82
CA VAL A 308 -5.98 -23.68 5.06
C VAL A 308 -6.39 -24.20 3.69
N LYS A 309 -7.66 -24.02 3.31
CA LYS A 309 -8.21 -24.56 2.07
C LYS A 309 -9.10 -23.53 1.37
N LEU A 310 -9.02 -23.47 0.03
CA LEU A 310 -9.95 -22.71 -0.81
C LEU A 310 -11.15 -23.57 -1.24
N ASP A 311 -12.25 -22.88 -1.46
CA ASP A 311 -13.37 -23.37 -2.26
C ASP A 311 -13.11 -22.92 -3.72
N PRO A 312 -12.93 -23.85 -4.69
CA PRO A 312 -12.56 -23.49 -6.05
C PRO A 312 -13.60 -22.60 -6.77
N GLU A 313 -14.90 -22.81 -6.49
CA GLU A 313 -15.97 -22.03 -7.11
C GLU A 313 -15.96 -20.59 -6.56
N LYS A 314 -15.86 -20.45 -5.23
CA LYS A 314 -15.78 -19.15 -4.57
C LYS A 314 -14.50 -18.39 -4.96
N ASN A 315 -13.37 -19.10 -5.13
CA ASN A 315 -12.11 -18.47 -5.55
C ASN A 315 -12.12 -17.96 -6.99
N SER A 316 -13.01 -18.46 -7.86
CA SER A 316 -13.08 -18.03 -9.28
C SER A 316 -13.56 -16.58 -9.46
N THR A 317 -14.03 -15.92 -8.39
CA THR A 317 -14.50 -14.53 -8.41
C THR A 317 -13.35 -13.53 -8.57
N ARG A 318 -13.62 -12.41 -9.24
CA ARG A 318 -12.67 -11.32 -9.47
C ARG A 318 -13.23 -10.00 -8.95
N GLY A 319 -12.49 -9.36 -8.05
CA GLY A 319 -12.85 -8.06 -7.47
C GLY A 319 -14.16 -8.06 -6.66
N ILE A 320 -14.67 -9.24 -6.29
CA ILE A 320 -15.90 -9.39 -5.52
C ILE A 320 -15.53 -9.73 -4.08
N GLU A 321 -16.09 -8.95 -3.14
CA GLU A 321 -15.94 -9.18 -1.71
C GLU A 321 -16.59 -10.51 -1.30
N GLY A 322 -15.87 -11.31 -0.53
CA GLY A 322 -16.43 -12.54 0.03
C GLY A 322 -15.42 -13.51 0.62
N ILE A 323 -15.94 -14.47 1.37
CA ILE A 323 -15.18 -15.61 1.88
C ILE A 323 -14.99 -16.61 0.75
N ILE A 324 -13.73 -16.96 0.47
CA ILE A 324 -13.33 -17.87 -0.59
C ILE A 324 -12.73 -19.17 -0.07
N SER A 325 -12.63 -19.35 1.25
CA SER A 325 -12.21 -20.60 1.87
C SER A 325 -13.34 -21.62 1.91
N SER A 326 -12.98 -22.92 1.93
CA SER A 326 -13.91 -24.00 2.24
C SER A 326 -14.39 -23.94 3.70
N GLU A 327 -15.48 -24.62 4.02
CA GLU A 327 -16.05 -24.60 5.37
C GLU A 327 -15.14 -25.24 6.42
N ASP A 328 -14.39 -26.27 6.02
CA ASP A 328 -13.44 -27.01 6.85
C ASP A 328 -12.04 -26.36 6.90
N SER A 329 -11.86 -25.19 6.33
CA SER A 329 -10.59 -24.44 6.42
C SER A 329 -10.34 -23.96 7.85
N THR A 330 -9.14 -24.21 8.36
CA THR A 330 -8.70 -23.80 9.71
C THR A 330 -8.62 -22.29 9.88
N ILE A 331 -8.19 -21.58 8.83
CA ILE A 331 -8.16 -20.13 8.75
C ILE A 331 -9.09 -19.72 7.61
N LYS A 332 -9.97 -18.77 7.84
CA LYS A 332 -10.85 -18.26 6.78
C LYS A 332 -10.06 -17.40 5.80
N VAL A 333 -10.35 -17.54 4.52
CA VAL A 333 -9.70 -16.77 3.45
C VAL A 333 -10.75 -15.90 2.79
N CYS A 334 -10.46 -14.60 2.66
CA CYS A 334 -11.37 -13.62 2.07
C CYS A 334 -10.71 -12.83 0.96
N VAL A 335 -11.50 -12.40 -0.01
CA VAL A 335 -11.17 -11.28 -0.91
C VAL A 335 -11.93 -10.07 -0.41
N ILE A 336 -11.22 -8.97 -0.17
CA ILE A 336 -11.81 -7.69 0.21
C ILE A 336 -11.16 -6.61 -0.65
N PRO A 337 -11.90 -6.05 -1.61
CA PRO A 337 -11.41 -4.94 -2.40
C PRO A 337 -11.07 -3.74 -1.50
N THR A 338 -9.83 -3.23 -1.62
CA THR A 338 -9.42 -2.03 -0.88
C THR A 338 -10.02 -0.77 -1.49
N ASP A 339 -10.29 0.21 -0.65
CA ASP A 339 -10.74 1.54 -1.05
C ASP A 339 -9.99 2.59 -0.22
N GLU A 340 -8.78 2.92 -0.68
CA GLU A 340 -7.92 3.89 0.00
C GLU A 340 -8.47 5.30 -0.13
N GLU A 341 -9.13 5.61 -1.25
CA GLU A 341 -9.77 6.90 -1.50
C GLU A 341 -10.91 7.16 -0.50
N LEU A 342 -11.75 6.17 -0.24
CA LEU A 342 -12.80 6.26 0.78
C LEU A 342 -12.20 6.47 2.18
N MET A 343 -11.10 5.82 2.48
CA MET A 343 -10.39 5.96 3.76
C MET A 343 -9.86 7.38 3.95
N ILE A 344 -9.22 7.94 2.90
CA ILE A 344 -8.73 9.32 2.87
C ILE A 344 -9.90 10.30 3.01
N ALA A 345 -11.02 10.06 2.31
CA ALA A 345 -12.21 10.89 2.40
C ALA A 345 -12.82 10.90 3.82
N LYS A 346 -12.94 9.72 4.46
CA LYS A 346 -13.42 9.59 5.86
C LYS A 346 -12.52 10.35 6.83
N ASP A 347 -11.21 10.20 6.72
CA ASP A 347 -10.24 10.90 7.57
C ASP A 347 -10.32 12.42 7.39
N THR A 348 -10.45 12.86 6.14
CA THR A 348 -10.59 14.27 5.79
C THR A 348 -11.86 14.83 6.42
N TYR A 349 -12.99 14.17 6.22
CA TYR A 349 -14.27 14.58 6.81
C TYR A 349 -14.21 14.68 8.33
N ASN A 350 -13.68 13.65 8.99
CA ASN A 350 -13.57 13.62 10.45
C ASN A 350 -12.66 14.73 10.99
N SER A 351 -11.51 14.96 10.35
CA SER A 351 -10.54 15.99 10.77
C SER A 351 -11.10 17.39 10.61
N VAL A 352 -11.78 17.68 9.50
CA VAL A 352 -12.38 18.99 9.21
C VAL A 352 -13.58 19.24 10.15
N SER A 353 -14.48 18.24 10.31
CA SER A 353 -15.67 18.36 11.18
C SER A 353 -15.28 18.60 12.64
N TYR A 354 -14.25 17.89 13.13
CA TYR A 354 -13.76 18.10 14.50
C TYR A 354 -13.20 19.51 14.73
N THR A 355 -12.52 20.06 13.73
CA THR A 355 -11.97 21.42 13.80
C THR A 355 -13.09 22.47 13.84
N HIS A 356 -14.16 22.29 13.07
CA HIS A 356 -15.33 23.19 13.11
C HIS A 356 -16.05 23.14 14.45
N LEU A 357 -16.23 21.95 15.05
CA LEU A 357 -16.86 21.82 16.38
C LEU A 357 -16.05 22.54 17.46
N ARG A 358 -14.73 22.39 17.48
CA ARG A 358 -13.86 23.10 18.45
C ARG A 358 -13.87 24.61 18.27
N ALA A 359 -13.97 25.12 17.06
CA ALA A 359 -14.06 26.55 16.81
C ALA A 359 -15.37 27.15 17.38
N HIS A 360 -16.46 26.39 17.44
CA HIS A 360 -17.73 26.80 18.05
C HIS A 360 -17.76 26.68 19.56
N GLU A 361 -16.94 25.81 20.17
CA GLU A 361 -16.83 25.66 21.63
C GLU A 361 -15.94 26.73 22.30
N THR A 362 -15.15 27.46 21.52
CA THR A 362 -14.22 28.50 22.00
C THR A 362 -14.75 29.92 21.80
N LEU A 363 -16.00 30.10 21.36
CA LEU A 363 -16.74 31.36 21.28
C LEU A 363 -17.81 31.41 22.39
#